data_14869fa9339ea8845c12bb43edd74351
#
_entry.id   14869fa9339ea8845c12bb43edd74351
#
_cell.length_a   1.000
_cell.length_b   1.000
_cell.length_c   1.000
_cell.angle_alpha   90.00
_cell.angle_beta   90.00
_cell.angle_gamma   90.00
#
_symmetry.space_group_name_H-M   'P 1'
#
loop_
_entity.id
_entity.type
_entity.pdbx_description
1 polymer ?
#
loop_
_entity_poly.entity_id
_entity_poly.type
_entity_poly.pdbx_seq_one_letter_code
_entity_poly.pdbx_strand_id
1 'polypeptide(L)'
;MSTEVPAAPNIILILADDLGFSDLGCYGGEIRTPHLDRLAGTGCTMSSFYSTARCSPSRASLLTGLHPHQTGIGILTGDTLPAGYPGDLDSRCLTVAEVLRAHGYRTSAVGKWHLARDVRTPNQAWPTRSGFERFWGPLGGACSYFAPTTMAWDETPVEIDEPDFYLTEELARRAVREVIDARADGRPFFLYLPFTAPHWPLHARPETIDSYRGVYDRGWDAVRRDRLRSQERRGAFEGQRPTLSDRDSDVPAWEDVADKAWQARRMQTYAAQVTAMDDAVGQVLDTVERTGNRENTLVLFLSDNGGCAEEIPAGWADEMVPVPYNLPPRAPDGARVKKGNAPWVEPGLPDSFASYGRPWANVSNSPFREYKHWVHEGGIATPLIASWPAGGLRAGWNHTPYQLTDVLPTVLDAVGLPEPSGLPSPVGPGPEGRSMLAAWRGDAPSTDHTLYFEHEGHGAVRAGRWKCVRRHGHPWELYDLSGDRTETVDLAARRPDLVEALSARWHRWADRCGVRERQAIMDQTPSGSPGGLIQDVSSTSHLRRPSTARHGSCESTAQLRRIRGL
;
A
#
# COMPACT_ATOMS: atom_id res chain seq x y z
N MET A 1 -39.47 14.48 -24.23
CA MET A 1 -38.00 14.30 -24.10
C MET A 1 -37.81 12.94 -23.48
N SER A 2 -37.39 11.95 -24.24
CA SER A 2 -37.03 10.64 -23.71
C SER A 2 -35.78 10.86 -22.84
N THR A 3 -35.91 10.66 -21.53
CA THR A 3 -34.75 10.56 -20.63
C THR A 3 -34.06 9.25 -20.99
N GLU A 4 -33.10 9.29 -21.92
CA GLU A 4 -32.18 8.18 -22.09
C GLU A 4 -31.49 7.98 -20.72
N VAL A 5 -31.65 6.79 -20.17
CA VAL A 5 -30.90 6.36 -18.99
C VAL A 5 -29.44 6.42 -19.41
N PRO A 6 -28.58 7.19 -18.73
CA PRO A 6 -27.18 7.24 -19.09
C PRO A 6 -26.62 5.82 -19.16
N ALA A 7 -25.86 5.52 -20.21
CA ALA A 7 -25.18 4.22 -20.31
C ALA A 7 -24.32 3.98 -19.06
N ALA A 8 -24.34 2.77 -18.54
CA ALA A 8 -23.53 2.41 -17.38
C ALA A 8 -22.05 2.76 -17.61
N PRO A 9 -21.37 3.43 -16.66
CA PRO A 9 -19.98 3.87 -16.85
C PRO A 9 -19.02 2.68 -16.89
N ASN A 10 -17.95 2.80 -17.66
CA ASN A 10 -16.80 1.93 -17.46
C ASN A 10 -16.10 2.30 -16.16
N ILE A 11 -15.36 1.34 -15.59
CA ILE A 11 -14.64 1.54 -14.33
C ILE A 11 -13.21 1.05 -14.48
N ILE A 12 -12.27 1.90 -14.12
CA ILE A 12 -10.85 1.55 -13.98
C ILE A 12 -10.44 1.82 -12.54
N LEU A 13 -10.04 0.76 -11.85
CA LEU A 13 -9.56 0.80 -10.47
C LEU A 13 -8.07 0.52 -10.47
N ILE A 14 -7.26 1.55 -10.29
CA ILE A 14 -5.79 1.51 -10.30
C ILE A 14 -5.28 1.52 -8.88
N LEU A 15 -4.44 0.54 -8.52
CA LEU A 15 -3.88 0.41 -7.19
C LEU A 15 -2.36 0.39 -7.24
N ALA A 16 -1.71 1.35 -6.56
CA ALA A 16 -0.28 1.31 -6.30
C ALA A 16 0.01 0.45 -5.06
N ASP A 17 1.23 -0.10 -4.98
CA ASP A 17 1.71 -0.98 -3.92
C ASP A 17 2.83 -0.27 -3.13
N ASP A 18 2.60 0.05 -1.86
CA ASP A 18 3.54 0.77 -0.98
C ASP A 18 3.83 2.23 -1.38
N LEU A 19 2.92 2.91 -2.09
CA LEU A 19 3.09 4.32 -2.44
C LEU A 19 2.72 5.22 -1.27
N GLY A 20 3.68 6.06 -0.81
CA GLY A 20 3.44 6.98 0.30
C GLY A 20 2.56 8.18 -0.08
N PHE A 21 1.98 8.82 0.94
CA PHE A 21 1.03 9.93 0.77
C PHE A 21 1.56 11.08 -0.08
N SER A 22 2.86 11.39 0.02
CA SER A 22 3.45 12.56 -0.62
C SER A 22 4.24 12.28 -1.89
N ASP A 23 4.21 11.06 -2.44
CA ASP A 23 5.08 10.70 -3.55
C ASP A 23 4.66 11.27 -4.89
N LEU A 24 3.35 11.46 -5.12
CA LEU A 24 2.84 12.04 -6.37
C LEU A 24 3.04 13.56 -6.44
N GLY A 25 3.26 14.10 -7.64
CA GLY A 25 3.38 15.54 -7.85
C GLY A 25 2.16 16.32 -7.35
N CYS A 26 0.94 15.84 -7.63
CA CYS A 26 -0.30 16.45 -7.13
C CYS A 26 -0.44 16.39 -5.60
N TYR A 27 0.23 15.45 -4.91
CA TYR A 27 0.32 15.36 -3.45
C TYR A 27 1.57 16.03 -2.86
N GLY A 28 2.31 16.80 -3.66
CA GLY A 28 3.43 17.62 -3.21
C GLY A 28 4.82 17.03 -3.41
N GLY A 29 4.92 15.82 -3.98
CA GLY A 29 6.18 15.16 -4.32
C GLY A 29 6.95 15.82 -5.45
N GLU A 30 8.24 15.54 -5.49
CA GLU A 30 9.15 15.94 -6.58
C GLU A 30 9.24 14.87 -7.66
N ILE A 31 8.65 13.70 -7.44
CA ILE A 31 8.62 12.60 -8.39
C ILE A 31 7.73 13.01 -9.58
N ARG A 32 8.19 12.75 -10.80
CA ARG A 32 7.45 13.09 -12.01
C ARG A 32 6.29 12.14 -12.24
N THR A 33 5.06 12.66 -12.13
CA THR A 33 3.80 11.92 -12.30
C THR A 33 2.80 12.72 -13.14
N PRO A 34 3.17 13.13 -14.38
CA PRO A 34 2.36 14.05 -15.16
C PRO A 34 0.98 13.52 -15.53
N HIS A 35 0.81 12.21 -15.68
CA HIS A 35 -0.47 11.61 -16.04
C HIS A 35 -1.44 11.58 -14.84
N LEU A 36 -0.96 11.20 -13.66
CA LEU A 36 -1.74 11.26 -12.42
C LEU A 36 -1.98 12.71 -11.98
N ASP A 37 -1.02 13.61 -12.19
CA ASP A 37 -1.21 15.04 -11.93
C ASP A 37 -2.30 15.64 -12.82
N ARG A 38 -2.34 15.26 -14.11
CA ARG A 38 -3.42 15.63 -15.04
C ARG A 38 -4.79 15.06 -14.59
N LEU A 39 -4.82 13.79 -14.16
CA LEU A 39 -6.02 13.15 -13.65
C LEU A 39 -6.55 13.90 -12.42
N ALA A 40 -5.69 14.25 -11.49
CA ALA A 40 -6.01 15.05 -10.29
C ALA A 40 -6.49 16.46 -10.65
N GLY A 41 -5.87 17.09 -11.66
CA GLY A 41 -6.24 18.43 -12.12
C GLY A 41 -7.66 18.55 -12.67
N THR A 42 -8.24 17.44 -13.15
CA THR A 42 -9.61 17.38 -13.69
C THR A 42 -10.56 16.56 -12.81
N GLY A 43 -10.07 15.96 -11.75
CA GLY A 43 -10.81 15.07 -10.86
C GLY A 43 -10.85 15.55 -9.40
N CYS A 44 -11.47 14.74 -8.56
CA CYS A 44 -11.50 14.90 -7.12
C CYS A 44 -10.27 14.24 -6.50
N THR A 45 -9.54 14.99 -5.67
CA THR A 45 -8.34 14.54 -4.96
C THR A 45 -8.63 14.47 -3.46
N MET A 46 -8.45 13.30 -2.84
CA MET A 46 -8.78 13.11 -1.43
C MET A 46 -7.58 13.36 -0.54
N SER A 47 -7.72 14.25 0.44
CA SER A 47 -6.67 14.47 1.45
C SER A 47 -6.80 13.56 2.69
N SER A 48 -7.96 12.94 2.86
CA SER A 48 -8.32 12.13 4.02
C SER A 48 -8.88 10.77 3.62
N PHE A 49 -8.25 10.10 2.65
CA PHE A 49 -8.56 8.72 2.32
C PHE A 49 -7.63 7.76 3.08
N TYR A 50 -8.20 6.65 3.51
CA TYR A 50 -7.51 5.68 4.34
C TYR A 50 -7.57 4.27 3.76
N SER A 51 -6.39 3.67 3.60
CA SER A 51 -6.24 2.24 3.37
C SER A 51 -6.08 1.48 4.70
N THR A 52 -5.85 0.18 4.64
CA THR A 52 -5.34 -0.54 5.81
C THR A 52 -3.81 -0.40 5.87
N ALA A 53 -3.22 -0.89 6.95
CA ALA A 53 -1.77 -0.77 7.11
C ALA A 53 -0.95 -1.85 6.36
N ARG A 54 -1.60 -2.68 5.50
CA ARG A 54 -0.94 -3.80 4.83
C ARG A 54 -1.63 -4.17 3.51
N CYS A 55 -0.82 -4.66 2.53
CA CYS A 55 -1.27 -4.89 1.16
C CYS A 55 -2.41 -5.91 0.99
N SER A 56 -2.28 -7.17 1.46
CA SER A 56 -3.37 -8.17 1.30
C SER A 56 -4.66 -7.77 2.02
N PRO A 57 -4.62 -7.30 3.28
CA PRO A 57 -5.79 -6.76 3.96
C PRO A 57 -6.46 -5.63 3.19
N SER A 58 -5.68 -4.70 2.64
CA SER A 58 -6.22 -3.59 1.83
C SER A 58 -6.90 -4.07 0.56
N ARG A 59 -6.27 -4.98 -0.17
CA ARG A 59 -6.82 -5.55 -1.41
C ARG A 59 -8.12 -6.30 -1.15
N ALA A 60 -8.19 -7.07 -0.05
CA ALA A 60 -9.42 -7.74 0.37
C ALA A 60 -10.52 -6.75 0.69
N SER A 61 -10.25 -5.71 1.49
CA SER A 61 -11.22 -4.66 1.81
C SER A 61 -11.68 -3.87 0.59
N LEU A 62 -10.76 -3.53 -0.31
CA LEU A 62 -11.04 -2.79 -1.54
C LEU A 62 -12.02 -3.52 -2.44
N LEU A 63 -11.82 -4.83 -2.62
CA LEU A 63 -12.65 -5.62 -3.54
C LEU A 63 -13.99 -6.06 -2.94
N THR A 64 -14.09 -6.17 -1.60
CA THR A 64 -15.28 -6.71 -0.93
C THR A 64 -16.13 -5.67 -0.20
N GLY A 65 -15.57 -4.48 0.09
CA GLY A 65 -16.23 -3.49 0.95
C GLY A 65 -16.33 -3.92 2.42
N LEU A 66 -15.63 -4.99 2.83
CA LEU A 66 -15.60 -5.51 4.19
C LEU A 66 -14.30 -5.13 4.91
N HIS A 67 -14.29 -5.19 6.24
CA HIS A 67 -13.04 -5.11 6.96
C HIS A 67 -12.19 -6.37 6.74
N PRO A 68 -10.84 -6.29 6.76
CA PRO A 68 -9.96 -7.41 6.42
C PRO A 68 -10.25 -8.69 7.20
N HIS A 69 -10.54 -8.55 8.49
CA HIS A 69 -10.82 -9.64 9.44
C HIS A 69 -12.05 -10.47 9.05
N GLN A 70 -13.01 -9.87 8.35
CA GLN A 70 -14.22 -10.51 7.85
C GLN A 70 -13.98 -11.31 6.56
N THR A 71 -12.84 -11.05 5.87
CA THR A 71 -12.54 -11.61 4.54
C THR A 71 -11.67 -12.86 4.57
N GLY A 72 -11.21 -13.28 5.75
CA GLY A 72 -10.23 -14.35 5.91
C GLY A 72 -8.77 -13.88 5.81
N ILE A 73 -8.52 -12.59 5.53
CA ILE A 73 -7.18 -12.01 5.38
C ILE A 73 -6.99 -10.86 6.38
N GLY A 74 -6.89 -11.17 7.67
CA GLY A 74 -6.69 -10.14 8.70
C GLY A 74 -5.24 -9.65 8.79
N ILE A 75 -4.25 -10.43 8.34
CA ILE A 75 -2.83 -10.07 8.39
C ILE A 75 -2.20 -10.11 7.00
N LEU A 76 -1.94 -11.29 6.48
CA LEU A 76 -1.38 -11.58 5.15
C LEU A 76 -1.95 -12.89 4.61
N THR A 77 -1.54 -13.29 3.41
CA THR A 77 -1.89 -14.58 2.80
C THR A 77 -1.12 -15.75 3.42
N GLY A 78 -1.20 -15.90 4.72
CA GLY A 78 -0.60 -16.99 5.48
C GLY A 78 -1.61 -17.66 6.40
N ASP A 79 -1.54 -18.99 6.51
CA ASP A 79 -2.40 -19.74 7.41
C ASP A 79 -1.95 -19.53 8.85
N THR A 80 -2.80 -18.88 9.64
CA THR A 80 -2.57 -18.63 11.07
C THR A 80 -3.64 -19.28 11.95
N LEU A 81 -4.41 -20.21 11.38
CA LEU A 81 -5.41 -20.96 12.13
C LEU A 81 -4.75 -21.93 13.17
N PRO A 82 -5.44 -22.26 14.26
CA PRO A 82 -6.79 -21.84 14.63
C PRO A 82 -6.87 -20.48 15.32
N ALA A 83 -5.76 -19.85 15.71
CA ALA A 83 -5.81 -18.60 16.47
C ALA A 83 -6.07 -17.36 15.59
N GLY A 84 -5.67 -17.39 14.33
CA GLY A 84 -5.74 -16.28 13.39
C GLY A 84 -6.74 -16.48 12.25
N TYR A 85 -6.24 -16.32 11.01
CA TYR A 85 -7.02 -16.29 9.78
C TYR A 85 -6.53 -17.33 8.79
N PRO A 86 -7.40 -17.81 7.86
CA PRO A 86 -7.01 -18.80 6.85
C PRO A 86 -6.00 -18.27 5.83
N GLY A 87 -5.93 -16.95 5.60
CA GLY A 87 -4.98 -16.33 4.67
C GLY A 87 -5.37 -16.42 3.19
N ASP A 88 -6.54 -16.92 2.88
CA ASP A 88 -7.17 -16.88 1.57
C ASP A 88 -8.39 -15.96 1.61
N LEU A 89 -8.69 -15.28 0.49
CA LEU A 89 -9.95 -14.57 0.35
C LEU A 89 -11.10 -15.56 0.49
N ASP A 90 -11.96 -15.33 1.47
CA ASP A 90 -13.12 -16.20 1.73
C ASP A 90 -14.10 -16.14 0.56
N SER A 91 -14.35 -17.27 -0.08
CA SER A 91 -15.25 -17.38 -1.24
C SER A 91 -16.72 -17.01 -0.94
N ARG A 92 -17.06 -16.82 0.33
CA ARG A 92 -18.35 -16.30 0.75
C ARG A 92 -18.43 -14.77 0.70
N CYS A 93 -17.31 -14.08 0.55
CA CYS A 93 -17.29 -12.63 0.39
C CYS A 93 -17.52 -12.26 -1.08
N LEU A 94 -18.60 -11.54 -1.37
CA LEU A 94 -18.83 -11.01 -2.70
C LEU A 94 -17.82 -9.91 -3.03
N THR A 95 -17.20 -10.02 -4.19
CA THR A 95 -16.30 -8.99 -4.71
C THR A 95 -17.07 -8.02 -5.64
N VAL A 96 -16.52 -6.82 -5.81
CA VAL A 96 -17.00 -5.86 -6.79
C VAL A 96 -17.03 -6.45 -8.21
N ALA A 97 -16.07 -7.33 -8.55
CA ALA A 97 -16.02 -7.99 -9.85
C ALA A 97 -17.18 -8.97 -10.06
N GLU A 98 -17.53 -9.76 -9.03
CA GLU A 98 -18.68 -10.67 -9.09
C GLU A 98 -19.99 -9.90 -9.28
N VAL A 99 -20.18 -8.82 -8.53
CA VAL A 99 -21.38 -7.99 -8.65
C VAL A 99 -21.46 -7.36 -10.04
N LEU A 100 -20.40 -6.72 -10.52
CA LEU A 100 -20.41 -6.07 -11.83
C LEU A 100 -20.59 -7.08 -12.98
N ARG A 101 -19.93 -8.26 -12.90
CA ARG A 101 -20.10 -9.33 -13.88
C ARG A 101 -21.55 -9.83 -13.95
N ALA A 102 -22.21 -10.00 -12.81
CA ALA A 102 -23.62 -10.37 -12.75
C ALA A 102 -24.54 -9.31 -13.40
N HIS A 103 -24.08 -8.06 -13.51
CA HIS A 103 -24.78 -6.96 -14.16
C HIS A 103 -24.26 -6.65 -15.58
N GLY A 104 -23.62 -7.63 -16.23
CA GLY A 104 -23.24 -7.56 -17.63
C GLY A 104 -21.93 -6.85 -17.94
N TYR A 105 -21.12 -6.52 -16.95
CA TYR A 105 -19.79 -5.98 -17.18
C TYR A 105 -18.81 -7.06 -17.66
N ARG A 106 -17.91 -6.68 -18.56
CA ARG A 106 -16.69 -7.41 -18.81
C ARG A 106 -15.70 -7.10 -17.67
N THR A 107 -15.20 -8.10 -16.97
CA THR A 107 -14.34 -7.94 -15.79
C THR A 107 -12.93 -8.46 -16.04
N SER A 108 -11.92 -7.63 -15.86
CA SER A 108 -10.52 -7.99 -16.07
C SER A 108 -9.66 -7.51 -14.92
N ALA A 109 -8.71 -8.35 -14.48
CA ALA A 109 -7.66 -7.97 -13.54
C ALA A 109 -6.28 -8.13 -14.19
N VAL A 110 -5.49 -7.05 -14.18
CA VAL A 110 -4.14 -7.01 -14.76
C VAL A 110 -3.17 -6.49 -13.71
N GLY A 111 -2.40 -7.37 -13.09
CA GLY A 111 -1.43 -7.01 -12.05
C GLY A 111 -1.45 -7.91 -10.82
N LYS A 112 -0.92 -7.39 -9.71
CA LYS A 112 -0.73 -8.11 -8.46
C LYS A 112 -2.05 -8.49 -7.80
N TRP A 113 -2.22 -9.80 -7.54
CA TRP A 113 -3.40 -10.30 -6.83
C TRP A 113 -3.26 -10.27 -5.30
N HIS A 114 -2.39 -11.09 -4.76
CA HIS A 114 -2.03 -11.19 -3.33
C HIS A 114 -3.22 -11.44 -2.39
N LEU A 115 -4.18 -12.29 -2.80
CA LEU A 115 -5.35 -12.68 -2.00
C LEU A 115 -5.52 -14.20 -1.92
N ALA A 116 -4.57 -14.97 -2.45
CA ALA A 116 -4.52 -16.42 -2.39
C ALA A 116 -3.24 -16.89 -1.73
N ARG A 117 -3.35 -17.86 -0.81
CA ARG A 117 -2.22 -18.50 -0.15
C ARG A 117 -1.46 -19.43 -1.12
N ASP A 118 -2.21 -20.26 -1.85
CA ASP A 118 -1.61 -21.10 -2.89
C ASP A 118 -1.56 -20.34 -4.23
N VAL A 119 -0.34 -19.99 -4.63
CA VAL A 119 -0.05 -19.28 -5.88
C VAL A 119 0.37 -20.20 -7.03
N ARG A 120 0.28 -21.53 -6.85
CA ARG A 120 0.68 -22.54 -7.82
C ARG A 120 -0.49 -23.34 -8.37
N THR A 121 -1.46 -23.61 -7.51
CA THR A 121 -2.62 -24.45 -7.84
C THR A 121 -3.89 -23.61 -7.75
N PRO A 122 -4.67 -23.50 -8.84
CA PRO A 122 -5.92 -22.76 -8.83
C PRO A 122 -6.87 -23.22 -7.72
N ASN A 123 -7.38 -22.27 -6.96
CA ASN A 123 -8.33 -22.48 -5.87
C ASN A 123 -9.38 -21.38 -5.84
N GLN A 124 -10.31 -21.42 -4.89
CA GLN A 124 -11.44 -20.48 -4.82
C GLN A 124 -11.02 -19.01 -4.57
N ALA A 125 -9.80 -18.77 -4.06
CA ALA A 125 -9.29 -17.42 -3.83
C ALA A 125 -8.56 -16.82 -5.05
N TRP A 126 -8.46 -17.54 -6.18
CA TRP A 126 -7.84 -17.01 -7.40
C TRP A 126 -8.73 -15.99 -8.11
N PRO A 127 -8.17 -15.06 -8.90
CA PRO A 127 -8.92 -13.96 -9.51
C PRO A 127 -10.13 -14.40 -10.34
N THR A 128 -9.97 -15.43 -11.16
CA THR A 128 -11.05 -15.94 -12.02
C THR A 128 -12.19 -16.61 -11.25
N ARG A 129 -11.92 -17.02 -10.01
CA ARG A 129 -12.92 -17.56 -9.07
C ARG A 129 -13.55 -16.47 -8.20
N SER A 130 -12.99 -15.24 -8.26
CA SER A 130 -13.43 -14.06 -7.53
C SER A 130 -14.07 -13.01 -8.46
N GLY A 131 -14.70 -13.46 -9.56
CA GLY A 131 -15.52 -12.62 -10.44
C GLY A 131 -14.84 -12.04 -11.67
N PHE A 132 -13.54 -12.20 -11.86
CA PHE A 132 -12.84 -11.71 -13.06
C PHE A 132 -12.93 -12.73 -14.19
N GLU A 133 -13.35 -12.28 -15.38
CA GLU A 133 -13.37 -13.11 -16.59
C GLU A 133 -11.95 -13.37 -17.13
N ARG A 134 -11.06 -12.40 -16.91
CA ARG A 134 -9.67 -12.45 -17.35
C ARG A 134 -8.75 -12.03 -16.23
N PHE A 135 -7.59 -12.69 -16.16
CA PHE A 135 -6.51 -12.33 -15.24
C PHE A 135 -5.15 -12.45 -15.93
N TRP A 136 -4.28 -11.49 -15.71
CA TRP A 136 -2.86 -11.60 -16.03
C TRP A 136 -2.02 -10.84 -14.99
N GLY A 137 -1.10 -11.52 -14.33
CA GLY A 137 -0.22 -10.87 -13.36
C GLY A 137 0.36 -11.82 -12.31
N PRO A 138 1.13 -11.28 -11.35
CA PRO A 138 1.65 -12.04 -10.24
C PRO A 138 0.57 -12.32 -9.18
N LEU A 139 0.49 -13.58 -8.75
CA LEU A 139 -0.40 -14.01 -7.67
C LEU A 139 0.18 -13.71 -6.28
N GLY A 140 1.51 -13.63 -6.16
CA GLY A 140 2.23 -13.39 -4.93
C GLY A 140 2.30 -11.92 -4.51
N GLY A 141 2.88 -11.69 -3.32
CA GLY A 141 2.95 -10.37 -2.68
C GLY A 141 4.06 -9.47 -3.20
N ALA A 142 5.20 -10.02 -3.59
CA ALA A 142 6.33 -9.30 -4.15
C ALA A 142 7.01 -10.16 -5.19
N CYS A 143 7.66 -9.56 -6.17
CA CYS A 143 8.41 -10.28 -7.20
C CYS A 143 9.46 -9.38 -7.85
N SER A 144 10.42 -9.99 -8.55
CA SER A 144 11.30 -9.26 -9.45
C SER A 144 10.48 -8.60 -10.57
N TYR A 145 10.80 -7.37 -10.94
CA TYR A 145 10.14 -6.70 -12.08
C TYR A 145 10.67 -7.17 -13.43
N PHE A 146 11.86 -7.78 -13.45
CA PHE A 146 12.51 -8.30 -14.65
C PHE A 146 12.29 -9.81 -14.85
N ALA A 147 12.05 -10.54 -13.75
CA ALA A 147 11.82 -11.98 -13.77
C ALA A 147 10.82 -12.38 -12.68
N PRO A 148 9.55 -12.01 -12.80
CA PRO A 148 8.52 -12.35 -11.81
C PRO A 148 8.24 -13.86 -11.80
N THR A 149 8.04 -14.43 -10.61
CA THR A 149 8.01 -15.88 -10.39
C THR A 149 6.63 -16.50 -10.18
N THR A 150 5.60 -15.71 -9.92
CA THR A 150 4.25 -16.21 -9.61
C THR A 150 3.22 -15.74 -10.61
N MET A 151 3.64 -15.61 -11.87
CA MET A 151 2.77 -15.14 -12.94
C MET A 151 1.73 -16.18 -13.33
N ALA A 152 0.52 -15.71 -13.60
CA ALA A 152 -0.52 -16.53 -14.18
C ALA A 152 -1.28 -15.78 -15.28
N TRP A 153 -1.78 -16.53 -16.25
CA TRP A 153 -2.77 -16.11 -17.22
C TRP A 153 -4.05 -16.91 -16.95
N ASP A 154 -5.06 -16.23 -16.48
CA ASP A 154 -6.30 -16.82 -15.96
C ASP A 154 -5.95 -17.86 -14.84
N GLU A 155 -6.09 -19.15 -15.10
CA GLU A 155 -5.73 -20.23 -14.16
C GLU A 155 -4.45 -20.99 -14.56
N THR A 156 -3.73 -20.51 -15.57
CA THR A 156 -2.52 -21.15 -16.06
C THR A 156 -1.28 -20.41 -15.58
N PRO A 157 -0.39 -21.04 -14.80
CA PRO A 157 0.91 -20.47 -14.47
C PRO A 157 1.71 -20.14 -15.74
N VAL A 158 2.39 -19.00 -15.73
CA VAL A 158 3.20 -18.49 -16.85
C VAL A 158 4.63 -18.26 -16.37
N GLU A 159 5.61 -18.76 -17.10
CA GLU A 159 7.01 -18.41 -16.95
C GLU A 159 7.35 -17.26 -17.90
N ILE A 160 8.14 -16.31 -17.41
CA ILE A 160 8.61 -15.18 -18.19
C ILE A 160 10.06 -15.46 -18.59
N ASP A 161 10.29 -15.59 -19.89
CA ASP A 161 11.60 -15.88 -20.50
C ASP A 161 11.96 -14.84 -21.58
N GLU A 162 11.49 -13.62 -21.42
CA GLU A 162 11.75 -12.50 -22.32
C GLU A 162 12.94 -11.68 -21.78
N PRO A 163 14.07 -11.58 -22.50
CA PRO A 163 15.29 -10.93 -21.98
C PRO A 163 15.12 -9.45 -21.60
N ASP A 164 14.23 -8.75 -22.26
CA ASP A 164 13.97 -7.31 -22.03
C ASP A 164 12.65 -7.04 -21.31
N PHE A 165 12.15 -8.04 -20.60
CA PHE A 165 10.90 -7.94 -19.85
C PHE A 165 11.01 -6.92 -18.71
N TYR A 166 9.96 -6.09 -18.55
CA TYR A 166 9.78 -5.25 -17.37
C TYR A 166 8.29 -5.20 -17.00
N LEU A 167 7.98 -5.69 -15.81
CA LEU A 167 6.61 -5.98 -15.38
C LEU A 167 5.68 -4.77 -15.50
N THR A 168 6.12 -3.58 -15.06
CA THR A 168 5.28 -2.36 -15.10
C THR A 168 4.86 -2.00 -16.52
N GLU A 169 5.76 -2.11 -17.50
CA GLU A 169 5.49 -1.86 -18.91
C GLU A 169 4.54 -2.91 -19.52
N GLU A 170 4.72 -4.18 -19.12
CA GLU A 170 3.86 -5.26 -19.58
C GLU A 170 2.44 -5.13 -19.00
N LEU A 171 2.30 -4.73 -17.73
CA LEU A 171 0.99 -4.43 -17.14
C LEU A 171 0.25 -3.36 -17.94
N ALA A 172 0.95 -2.29 -18.38
CA ALA A 172 0.37 -1.28 -19.24
C ALA A 172 -0.11 -1.86 -20.58
N ARG A 173 0.75 -2.65 -21.26
CA ARG A 173 0.42 -3.27 -22.56
C ARG A 173 -0.81 -4.18 -22.45
N ARG A 174 -0.90 -4.98 -21.39
CA ARG A 174 -2.04 -5.87 -21.13
C ARG A 174 -3.31 -5.10 -20.81
N ALA A 175 -3.23 -4.09 -19.94
CA ALA A 175 -4.36 -3.23 -19.60
C ALA A 175 -4.90 -2.48 -20.83
N VAL A 176 -4.02 -1.94 -21.68
CA VAL A 176 -4.37 -1.33 -22.97
C VAL A 176 -5.13 -2.33 -23.86
N ARG A 177 -4.68 -3.58 -23.92
CA ARG A 177 -5.35 -4.63 -24.69
C ARG A 177 -6.76 -4.90 -24.15
N GLU A 178 -6.91 -5.01 -22.82
CA GLU A 178 -8.22 -5.23 -22.22
C GLU A 178 -9.20 -4.08 -22.52
N VAL A 179 -8.75 -2.82 -22.52
CA VAL A 179 -9.58 -1.66 -22.91
C VAL A 179 -10.01 -1.73 -24.39
N ILE A 180 -9.10 -2.12 -25.29
CA ILE A 180 -9.41 -2.27 -26.72
C ILE A 180 -10.41 -3.42 -26.95
N ASP A 181 -10.18 -4.56 -26.32
CA ASP A 181 -11.03 -5.74 -26.44
C ASP A 181 -12.43 -5.49 -25.84
N ALA A 182 -12.53 -4.75 -24.73
CA ALA A 182 -13.78 -4.34 -24.15
C ALA A 182 -14.59 -3.42 -25.09
N ARG A 183 -13.92 -2.51 -25.79
CA ARG A 183 -14.58 -1.66 -26.79
C ARG A 183 -15.15 -2.48 -27.95
N ALA A 184 -14.45 -3.52 -28.37
CA ALA A 184 -14.92 -4.42 -29.43
C ALA A 184 -16.09 -5.31 -28.98
N ASP A 185 -16.11 -5.71 -27.70
CA ASP A 185 -17.18 -6.49 -27.07
C ASP A 185 -18.49 -5.68 -26.91
N GLY A 186 -18.39 -4.36 -26.72
CA GLY A 186 -19.55 -3.47 -26.58
C GLY A 186 -20.22 -3.47 -25.21
N ARG A 187 -19.76 -4.28 -24.27
CA ARG A 187 -20.19 -4.25 -22.86
C ARG A 187 -19.46 -3.15 -22.08
N PRO A 188 -20.07 -2.57 -21.03
CA PRO A 188 -19.30 -1.78 -20.08
C PRO A 188 -18.22 -2.67 -19.44
N PHE A 189 -17.09 -2.10 -19.05
CA PHE A 189 -15.98 -2.87 -18.48
C PHE A 189 -15.59 -2.40 -17.07
N PHE A 190 -15.10 -3.35 -16.30
CA PHE A 190 -14.38 -3.13 -15.05
C PHE A 190 -12.95 -3.67 -15.22
N LEU A 191 -11.98 -2.77 -15.18
CA LEU A 191 -10.57 -3.09 -15.18
C LEU A 191 -9.98 -2.81 -13.80
N TYR A 192 -9.55 -3.85 -13.11
CA TYR A 192 -8.72 -3.75 -11.91
C TYR A 192 -7.25 -3.83 -12.32
N LEU A 193 -6.49 -2.75 -12.06
CA LEU A 193 -5.09 -2.59 -12.47
C LEU A 193 -4.21 -2.37 -11.23
N PRO A 194 -3.95 -3.43 -10.45
CA PRO A 194 -3.08 -3.36 -9.29
C PRO A 194 -1.60 -3.52 -9.69
N PHE A 195 -0.87 -2.43 -9.69
CA PHE A 195 0.57 -2.47 -9.91
C PHE A 195 1.31 -3.18 -8.76
N THR A 196 2.49 -3.70 -9.05
CA THR A 196 3.48 -4.10 -8.04
C THR A 196 4.33 -2.88 -7.64
N ALA A 197 4.42 -1.89 -8.51
CA ALA A 197 5.15 -0.64 -8.27
C ALA A 197 4.44 0.26 -7.25
N PRO A 198 5.23 0.95 -6.38
CA PRO A 198 6.68 0.95 -6.26
C PRO A 198 7.25 0.01 -5.16
N HIS A 199 6.56 -1.08 -4.82
CA HIS A 199 7.02 -2.07 -3.81
C HIS A 199 8.44 -2.57 -4.12
N TRP A 200 9.24 -2.86 -3.08
CA TRP A 200 10.53 -3.53 -3.28
C TRP A 200 10.37 -4.93 -3.94
N PRO A 201 11.39 -5.45 -4.66
CA PRO A 201 12.73 -4.92 -4.85
C PRO A 201 12.77 -3.64 -5.69
N LEU A 202 13.76 -2.78 -5.40
CA LEU A 202 13.98 -1.56 -6.17
C LEU A 202 14.53 -1.91 -7.55
N HIS A 203 13.65 -1.98 -8.52
CA HIS A 203 13.96 -2.33 -9.92
C HIS A 203 13.37 -1.29 -10.87
N ALA A 204 14.19 -0.65 -11.69
CA ALA A 204 13.71 0.26 -12.72
C ALA A 204 14.69 0.32 -13.91
N ARG A 205 14.24 0.86 -15.04
CA ARG A 205 15.09 1.07 -16.20
C ARG A 205 16.21 2.07 -15.87
N PRO A 206 17.48 1.80 -16.24
CA PRO A 206 18.63 2.66 -15.89
C PRO A 206 18.46 4.11 -16.30
N GLU A 207 17.91 4.37 -17.50
CA GLU A 207 17.67 5.72 -18.02
C GLU A 207 16.67 6.50 -17.16
N THR A 208 15.64 5.84 -16.64
CA THR A 208 14.66 6.47 -15.75
C THR A 208 15.29 6.78 -14.38
N ILE A 209 16.12 5.87 -13.84
CA ILE A 209 16.85 6.11 -12.59
C ILE A 209 17.82 7.29 -12.75
N ASP A 210 18.58 7.32 -13.84
CA ASP A 210 19.56 8.36 -14.11
C ASP A 210 18.94 9.75 -14.31
N SER A 211 17.67 9.82 -14.73
CA SER A 211 16.93 11.07 -14.81
C SER A 211 16.66 11.73 -13.44
N TYR A 212 16.87 11.01 -12.33
CA TYR A 212 16.79 11.52 -10.95
C TYR A 212 18.16 11.79 -10.31
N ARG A 213 19.25 11.72 -11.09
CA ARG A 213 20.60 12.01 -10.59
C ARG A 213 20.67 13.40 -9.95
N GLY A 214 21.19 13.48 -8.73
CA GLY A 214 21.32 14.73 -7.97
C GLY A 214 20.06 15.19 -7.22
N VAL A 215 18.88 14.67 -7.52
CA VAL A 215 17.61 15.11 -6.89
C VAL A 215 17.62 14.85 -5.37
N TYR A 216 18.18 13.73 -4.95
CA TYR A 216 18.16 13.27 -3.55
C TYR A 216 19.46 13.46 -2.79
N ASP A 217 20.47 14.12 -3.40
CA ASP A 217 21.80 14.37 -2.77
C ASP A 217 21.71 15.27 -1.54
N ARG A 218 20.65 16.07 -1.45
CA ARG A 218 20.34 16.96 -0.32
C ARG A 218 19.70 16.24 0.87
N GLY A 219 19.39 14.96 0.75
CA GLY A 219 18.92 14.05 1.77
C GLY A 219 17.45 14.19 2.19
N TRP A 220 17.04 13.23 3.00
CA TRP A 220 15.65 13.07 3.41
C TRP A 220 15.07 14.24 4.20
N ASP A 221 15.84 14.88 5.10
CA ASP A 221 15.34 16.01 5.89
C ASP A 221 14.96 17.21 5.02
N ALA A 222 15.75 17.48 3.98
CA ALA A 222 15.47 18.57 3.05
C ALA A 222 14.24 18.25 2.17
N VAL A 223 14.16 17.01 1.66
CA VAL A 223 13.06 16.58 0.81
C VAL A 223 11.74 16.59 1.58
N ARG A 224 11.69 16.10 2.83
CA ARG A 224 10.50 16.14 3.69
C ARG A 224 9.97 17.56 3.87
N ARG A 225 10.86 18.52 4.17
CA ARG A 225 10.47 19.94 4.32
C ARG A 225 9.89 20.54 3.03
N ASP A 226 10.46 20.18 1.88
CA ASP A 226 9.97 20.70 0.60
C ASP A 226 8.64 20.09 0.19
N ARG A 227 8.43 18.80 0.45
CA ARG A 227 7.14 18.13 0.24
C ARG A 227 6.05 18.80 1.06
N LEU A 228 6.27 19.05 2.36
CA LEU A 228 5.31 19.75 3.20
C LEU A 228 4.98 21.14 2.65
N ARG A 229 5.99 21.94 2.28
CA ARG A 229 5.76 23.28 1.67
C ARG A 229 4.97 23.19 0.37
N SER A 230 5.20 22.14 -0.43
CA SER A 230 4.46 21.90 -1.66
C SER A 230 3.00 21.55 -1.38
N GLN A 231 2.74 20.69 -0.39
CA GLN A 231 1.40 20.31 0.07
C GLN A 231 0.61 21.52 0.58
N GLU A 232 1.23 22.40 1.38
CA GLU A 232 0.62 23.63 1.86
C GLU A 232 0.21 24.55 0.70
N ARG A 233 1.11 24.78 -0.28
CA ARG A 233 0.81 25.57 -1.47
C ARG A 233 -0.32 25.00 -2.32
N ARG A 234 -0.48 23.68 -2.33
CA ARG A 234 -1.52 22.97 -3.07
C ARG A 234 -2.85 22.88 -2.33
N GLY A 235 -2.91 23.28 -1.06
CA GLY A 235 -4.13 23.25 -0.24
C GLY A 235 -4.50 21.84 0.27
N ALA A 236 -3.55 20.93 0.37
CA ALA A 236 -3.79 19.55 0.78
C ALA A 236 -4.37 19.40 2.21
N PHE A 237 -4.34 20.43 3.03
CA PHE A 237 -4.75 20.41 4.44
C PHE A 237 -5.85 21.43 4.80
N GLU A 238 -6.73 21.77 3.86
CA GLU A 238 -7.89 22.65 4.11
C GLU A 238 -7.53 23.98 4.83
N GLY A 239 -6.39 24.58 4.47
CA GLY A 239 -5.89 25.81 5.09
C GLY A 239 -5.19 25.61 6.44
N GLN A 240 -5.13 24.40 6.97
CA GLN A 240 -4.29 24.06 8.12
C GLN A 240 -2.81 24.13 7.74
N ARG A 241 -1.97 24.39 8.74
CA ARG A 241 -0.51 24.30 8.61
C ARG A 241 0.00 23.15 9.49
N PRO A 242 0.04 21.92 8.96
CA PRO A 242 0.49 20.79 9.75
C PRO A 242 1.97 20.97 10.13
N THR A 243 2.29 20.61 11.34
CA THR A 243 3.69 20.49 11.76
C THR A 243 4.28 19.25 11.09
N LEU A 244 5.46 19.35 10.51
CA LEU A 244 6.16 18.17 10.03
C LEU A 244 6.44 17.24 11.22
N SER A 245 6.06 15.97 11.14
CA SER A 245 6.41 15.00 12.17
C SER A 245 7.92 14.91 12.35
N ASP A 246 8.36 14.61 13.56
CA ASP A 246 9.79 14.39 13.81
C ASP A 246 10.33 13.27 12.90
N ARG A 247 11.61 13.34 12.62
CA ARG A 247 12.32 12.21 12.03
C ARG A 247 12.27 11.05 13.03
N ASP A 248 12.08 9.84 12.53
CA ASP A 248 12.14 8.63 13.35
C ASP A 248 13.48 8.59 14.12
N SER A 249 13.43 8.20 15.39
CA SER A 249 14.60 8.17 16.28
C SER A 249 15.73 7.28 15.76
N ASP A 250 15.39 6.25 14.98
CA ASP A 250 16.35 5.30 14.39
C ASP A 250 16.93 5.78 13.05
N VAL A 251 16.45 6.92 12.54
CA VAL A 251 16.93 7.53 11.30
C VAL A 251 17.97 8.60 11.62
N PRO A 252 19.24 8.47 11.17
CA PRO A 252 20.27 9.46 11.41
C PRO A 252 19.98 10.77 10.67
N ALA A 253 20.57 11.87 11.12
CA ALA A 253 20.58 13.10 10.33
C ALA A 253 21.36 12.86 9.03
N TRP A 254 20.94 13.52 7.94
CA TRP A 254 21.60 13.32 6.64
C TRP A 254 23.08 13.63 6.67
N GLU A 255 23.49 14.62 7.48
CA GLU A 255 24.89 15.01 7.65
C GLU A 255 25.75 13.86 8.17
N ASP A 256 25.19 12.98 9.01
CA ASP A 256 25.87 11.89 9.71
C ASP A 256 25.91 10.58 8.89
N VAL A 257 25.30 10.57 7.70
CA VAL A 257 25.23 9.38 6.85
C VAL A 257 26.55 9.17 6.11
N ALA A 258 27.12 7.95 6.20
CA ALA A 258 28.36 7.61 5.53
C ALA A 258 28.20 7.43 4.01
N ASP A 259 27.17 6.68 3.59
CA ASP A 259 27.01 6.22 2.19
C ASP A 259 25.93 7.03 1.46
N LYS A 260 26.05 8.37 1.48
CA LYS A 260 25.04 9.30 0.92
C LYS A 260 24.68 9.00 -0.54
N ALA A 261 25.65 8.69 -1.37
CA ALA A 261 25.43 8.39 -2.79
C ALA A 261 24.56 7.13 -2.96
N TRP A 262 24.83 6.09 -2.18
CA TRP A 262 24.04 4.86 -2.20
C TRP A 262 22.62 5.09 -1.64
N GLN A 263 22.49 5.86 -0.56
CA GLN A 263 21.17 6.24 -0.03
C GLN A 263 20.36 7.05 -1.06
N ALA A 264 20.99 8.01 -1.73
CA ALA A 264 20.35 8.76 -2.80
C ALA A 264 19.91 7.84 -3.96
N ARG A 265 20.75 6.86 -4.33
CA ARG A 265 20.46 5.88 -5.39
C ARG A 265 19.23 5.03 -5.07
N ARG A 266 19.02 4.64 -3.81
CA ARG A 266 17.81 3.94 -3.36
C ARG A 266 16.55 4.74 -3.72
N MET A 267 16.53 6.03 -3.36
CA MET A 267 15.37 6.89 -3.64
C MET A 267 15.23 7.26 -5.11
N GLN A 268 16.33 7.41 -5.85
CA GLN A 268 16.31 7.59 -7.31
C GLN A 268 15.61 6.40 -7.99
N THR A 269 15.92 5.18 -7.55
CA THR A 269 15.30 3.96 -8.10
C THR A 269 13.82 3.87 -7.75
N TYR A 270 13.46 4.17 -6.51
CA TYR A 270 12.06 4.23 -6.11
C TYR A 270 11.27 5.27 -6.93
N ALA A 271 11.82 6.47 -7.09
CA ALA A 271 11.21 7.51 -7.91
C ALA A 271 11.05 7.09 -9.37
N ALA A 272 12.01 6.33 -9.89
CA ALA A 272 11.94 5.77 -11.24
C ALA A 272 10.83 4.70 -11.38
N GLN A 273 10.60 3.87 -10.34
CA GLN A 273 9.46 2.93 -10.33
C GLN A 273 8.12 3.67 -10.34
N VAL A 274 7.99 4.75 -9.55
CA VAL A 274 6.77 5.60 -9.53
C VAL A 274 6.55 6.26 -10.89
N THR A 275 7.61 6.80 -11.52
CA THR A 275 7.50 7.39 -12.87
C THR A 275 7.09 6.34 -13.90
N ALA A 276 7.70 5.15 -13.88
CA ALA A 276 7.31 4.07 -14.79
C ALA A 276 5.84 3.64 -14.60
N MET A 277 5.34 3.67 -13.37
CA MET A 277 3.92 3.41 -13.09
C MET A 277 3.03 4.54 -13.64
N ASP A 278 3.42 5.79 -13.49
CA ASP A 278 2.69 6.94 -14.05
C ASP A 278 2.63 6.89 -15.58
N ASP A 279 3.74 6.55 -16.23
CA ASP A 279 3.81 6.36 -17.68
C ASP A 279 2.88 5.20 -18.14
N ALA A 280 2.83 4.11 -17.37
CA ALA A 280 1.93 2.98 -17.61
C ALA A 280 0.46 3.39 -17.48
N VAL A 281 0.11 4.16 -16.45
CA VAL A 281 -1.23 4.74 -16.27
C VAL A 281 -1.57 5.66 -17.44
N GLY A 282 -0.62 6.49 -17.90
CA GLY A 282 -0.77 7.36 -19.05
C GLY A 282 -1.19 6.60 -20.31
N GLN A 283 -0.52 5.50 -20.63
CA GLN A 283 -0.85 4.66 -21.79
C GLN A 283 -2.28 4.12 -21.76
N VAL A 284 -2.75 3.71 -20.56
CA VAL A 284 -4.12 3.22 -20.38
C VAL A 284 -5.13 4.36 -20.57
N LEU A 285 -4.91 5.51 -19.91
CA LEU A 285 -5.79 6.68 -20.02
C LEU A 285 -5.87 7.23 -21.44
N ASP A 286 -4.75 7.32 -22.15
CA ASP A 286 -4.71 7.74 -23.54
C ASP A 286 -5.43 6.75 -24.47
N THR A 287 -5.45 5.46 -24.13
CA THR A 287 -6.23 4.46 -24.86
C THR A 287 -7.73 4.62 -24.60
N VAL A 288 -8.14 4.88 -23.37
CA VAL A 288 -9.54 5.18 -23.02
C VAL A 288 -10.03 6.42 -23.78
N GLU A 289 -9.19 7.46 -23.88
CA GLU A 289 -9.47 8.66 -24.67
C GLU A 289 -9.65 8.33 -26.16
N ARG A 290 -8.66 7.65 -26.77
CA ARG A 290 -8.68 7.28 -28.20
C ARG A 290 -9.84 6.35 -28.57
N THR A 291 -10.32 5.53 -27.65
CA THR A 291 -11.48 4.65 -27.88
C THR A 291 -12.81 5.36 -27.68
N GLY A 292 -12.81 6.66 -27.32
CA GLY A 292 -14.02 7.46 -27.11
C GLY A 292 -14.78 7.13 -25.81
N ASN A 293 -14.13 6.46 -24.85
CA ASN A 293 -14.76 6.02 -23.62
C ASN A 293 -14.54 6.97 -22.42
N ARG A 294 -13.68 8.00 -22.58
CA ARG A 294 -13.22 8.83 -21.44
C ARG A 294 -14.35 9.52 -20.69
N GLU A 295 -15.34 10.08 -21.41
CA GLU A 295 -16.44 10.81 -20.81
C GLU A 295 -17.22 9.95 -19.79
N ASN A 296 -17.48 8.70 -20.14
CA ASN A 296 -18.25 7.80 -19.29
C ASN A 296 -17.38 6.67 -18.69
N THR A 297 -16.17 7.01 -18.25
CA THR A 297 -15.30 6.11 -17.50
C THR A 297 -14.94 6.73 -16.14
N LEU A 298 -15.34 6.07 -15.07
CA LEU A 298 -14.89 6.34 -13.71
C LEU A 298 -13.48 5.76 -13.53
N VAL A 299 -12.50 6.60 -13.30
CA VAL A 299 -11.11 6.22 -13.00
C VAL A 299 -10.84 6.50 -11.53
N LEU A 300 -10.42 5.49 -10.80
CA LEU A 300 -9.95 5.58 -9.42
C LEU A 300 -8.47 5.20 -9.36
N PHE A 301 -7.64 6.04 -8.79
CA PHE A 301 -6.25 5.74 -8.44
C PHE A 301 -6.06 5.85 -6.94
N LEU A 302 -5.45 4.85 -6.31
CA LEU A 302 -5.15 4.85 -4.87
C LEU A 302 -3.93 3.97 -4.55
N SER A 303 -3.46 4.02 -3.29
CA SER A 303 -2.42 3.12 -2.76
C SER A 303 -3.01 2.17 -1.72
N ASP A 304 -2.44 0.96 -1.62
CA ASP A 304 -2.92 -0.07 -0.69
C ASP A 304 -2.45 0.13 0.76
N ASN A 305 -1.37 0.86 1.00
CA ASN A 305 -0.91 1.32 2.32
C ASN A 305 0.08 2.48 2.15
N GLY A 306 0.50 3.07 3.24
CA GLY A 306 1.60 4.04 3.21
C GLY A 306 2.93 3.42 2.79
N GLY A 307 3.92 4.26 2.49
CA GLY A 307 5.26 3.83 2.10
C GLY A 307 5.91 2.89 3.11
N CYS A 308 6.72 1.97 2.62
CA CYS A 308 7.21 0.81 3.34
C CYS A 308 8.60 1.05 3.95
N ALA A 309 8.71 0.92 5.26
CA ALA A 309 9.97 1.09 6.00
C ALA A 309 10.79 -0.21 6.16
N GLU A 310 10.36 -1.30 5.51
CA GLU A 310 11.03 -2.59 5.66
C GLU A 310 12.48 -2.52 5.18
N GLU A 311 13.40 -2.97 6.03
CA GLU A 311 14.82 -3.09 5.73
C GLU A 311 15.14 -4.54 5.38
N ILE A 312 15.76 -4.76 4.23
CA ILE A 312 16.23 -6.08 3.83
C ILE A 312 17.61 -6.31 4.43
N PRO A 313 17.77 -7.27 5.38
CA PRO A 313 19.05 -7.48 6.03
C PRO A 313 20.17 -7.79 5.04
N ALA A 314 21.34 -7.17 5.23
CA ALA A 314 22.53 -7.47 4.43
C ALA A 314 22.95 -8.93 4.66
N GLY A 315 23.17 -9.67 3.58
CA GLY A 315 23.52 -11.09 3.65
C GLY A 315 22.36 -12.00 4.04
N TRP A 316 21.13 -11.59 3.80
CA TRP A 316 19.92 -12.40 3.98
C TRP A 316 20.12 -13.75 3.29
N ALA A 317 20.28 -14.80 4.11
CA ALA A 317 20.55 -16.14 3.62
C ALA A 317 19.38 -16.66 2.78
N ASP A 318 19.70 -17.49 1.79
CA ASP A 318 18.66 -18.10 0.93
C ASP A 318 17.62 -18.89 1.74
N GLU A 319 17.98 -19.30 2.97
CA GLU A 319 17.13 -20.04 3.90
C GLU A 319 16.10 -19.14 4.64
N MET A 320 16.34 -17.83 4.71
CA MET A 320 15.46 -16.89 5.42
C MET A 320 14.36 -16.29 4.54
N VAL A 321 14.49 -16.36 3.23
CA VAL A 321 13.41 -16.06 2.29
C VAL A 321 12.78 -17.38 1.93
N PRO A 322 11.48 -17.59 2.17
CA PRO A 322 10.79 -18.72 1.55
C PRO A 322 10.81 -18.51 0.03
N VAL A 323 11.93 -18.80 -0.55
CA VAL A 323 12.12 -18.84 -2.00
C VAL A 323 11.56 -20.17 -2.46
N PRO A 324 10.74 -20.20 -3.46
CA PRO A 324 10.92 -19.58 -4.76
C PRO A 324 9.82 -18.60 -5.17
N TYR A 325 9.02 -18.06 -4.23
CA TYR A 325 7.81 -17.34 -4.60
C TYR A 325 8.04 -15.87 -5.01
N ASN A 326 9.07 -15.22 -4.47
CA ASN A 326 9.22 -13.77 -4.64
C ASN A 326 10.47 -13.38 -5.44
N LEU A 327 11.46 -14.26 -5.52
CA LEU A 327 12.75 -13.92 -6.09
C LEU A 327 13.41 -15.12 -6.76
N PRO A 328 13.72 -15.05 -8.05
CA PRO A 328 14.55 -16.06 -8.69
C PRO A 328 15.98 -16.01 -8.12
N PRO A 329 16.69 -17.16 -8.02
CA PRO A 329 18.07 -17.17 -7.50
C PRO A 329 19.07 -16.49 -8.43
N ARG A 330 18.70 -16.29 -9.69
CA ARG A 330 19.49 -15.64 -10.73
C ARG A 330 18.65 -14.64 -11.51
N ALA A 331 19.30 -13.56 -11.92
CA ALA A 331 18.77 -12.60 -12.86
C ALA A 331 18.64 -13.21 -14.28
N PRO A 332 17.92 -12.57 -15.22
CA PRO A 332 17.76 -13.07 -16.60
C PRO A 332 19.07 -13.33 -17.35
N ASP A 333 20.12 -12.57 -17.05
CA ASP A 333 21.47 -12.74 -17.61
C ASP A 333 22.29 -13.87 -16.96
N GLY A 334 21.71 -14.59 -15.99
CA GLY A 334 22.35 -15.65 -15.23
C GLY A 334 23.16 -15.21 -14.03
N ALA A 335 23.30 -13.89 -13.77
CA ALA A 335 24.00 -13.37 -12.60
C ALA A 335 23.29 -13.80 -11.30
N ARG A 336 24.08 -14.06 -10.24
CA ARG A 336 23.52 -14.36 -8.93
C ARG A 336 22.89 -13.10 -8.32
N VAL A 337 21.67 -13.19 -7.83
CA VAL A 337 21.00 -12.05 -7.19
C VAL A 337 21.66 -11.70 -5.86
N LYS A 338 22.05 -10.43 -5.73
CA LYS A 338 22.61 -9.81 -4.51
C LYS A 338 21.47 -9.27 -3.66
N LYS A 339 21.42 -9.66 -2.40
CA LYS A 339 20.32 -9.34 -1.48
C LYS A 339 20.80 -8.46 -0.33
N GLY A 340 19.95 -7.52 0.05
CA GLY A 340 20.13 -6.73 1.26
C GLY A 340 20.38 -5.25 1.04
N ASN A 341 20.09 -4.48 2.09
CA ASN A 341 20.32 -3.04 2.11
C ASN A 341 21.77 -2.75 2.51
N ALA A 342 22.66 -2.88 1.55
CA ALA A 342 24.09 -2.65 1.75
C ALA A 342 24.72 -1.99 0.52
N PRO A 343 25.77 -1.14 0.68
CA PRO A 343 26.35 -0.36 -0.42
C PRO A 343 26.88 -1.19 -1.61
N TRP A 344 27.17 -2.48 -1.40
CA TRP A 344 27.57 -3.39 -2.50
C TRP A 344 26.39 -4.00 -3.29
N VAL A 345 25.16 -3.73 -2.88
CA VAL A 345 23.94 -4.07 -3.64
C VAL A 345 23.49 -2.81 -4.36
N GLU A 346 23.76 -2.72 -5.66
CA GLU A 346 23.37 -1.58 -6.48
C GLU A 346 21.85 -1.64 -6.77
N PRO A 347 21.02 -0.69 -6.24
CA PRO A 347 19.61 -0.70 -6.50
C PRO A 347 19.29 -0.40 -7.95
N GLY A 348 18.28 -1.08 -8.49
CA GLY A 348 17.76 -0.84 -9.84
C GLY A 348 18.04 -1.95 -10.83
N LEU A 349 19.04 -2.77 -10.60
CA LEU A 349 19.48 -3.83 -11.51
C LEU A 349 18.71 -5.14 -11.29
N PRO A 350 18.57 -5.98 -12.33
CA PRO A 350 17.91 -7.27 -12.23
C PRO A 350 18.54 -8.24 -11.22
N ASP A 351 19.85 -8.10 -10.98
CA ASP A 351 20.63 -8.91 -10.03
C ASP A 351 20.65 -8.32 -8.61
N SER A 352 19.81 -7.32 -8.31
CA SER A 352 19.72 -6.69 -7.00
C SER A 352 18.39 -7.02 -6.31
N PHE A 353 18.40 -7.02 -4.97
CA PHE A 353 17.19 -7.14 -4.16
C PHE A 353 17.36 -6.28 -2.91
N ALA A 354 16.88 -5.04 -3.00
CA ALA A 354 17.01 -4.02 -1.97
C ALA A 354 15.69 -3.25 -1.82
N SER A 355 15.49 -2.61 -0.65
CA SER A 355 14.41 -1.66 -0.40
C SER A 355 14.98 -0.25 -0.18
N TYR A 356 14.11 0.79 -0.21
CA TYR A 356 14.58 2.14 0.08
C TYR A 356 14.70 2.41 1.59
N GLY A 357 14.05 1.57 2.42
CA GLY A 357 14.18 1.55 3.86
C GLY A 357 13.52 2.70 4.60
N ARG A 358 13.62 2.66 5.92
CA ARG A 358 12.94 3.56 6.84
C ARG A 358 13.17 5.06 6.58
N PRO A 359 14.40 5.54 6.29
CA PRO A 359 14.63 6.96 6.06
C PRO A 359 13.80 7.53 4.91
N TRP A 360 13.75 6.81 3.79
CA TRP A 360 13.01 7.24 2.62
C TRP A 360 11.51 6.96 2.73
N ALA A 361 11.09 5.93 3.48
CA ALA A 361 9.68 5.74 3.83
C ALA A 361 9.14 6.94 4.64
N ASN A 362 9.96 7.50 5.52
CA ASN A 362 9.61 8.73 6.26
C ASN A 362 9.46 9.95 5.33
N VAL A 363 10.17 9.98 4.20
CA VAL A 363 9.96 10.98 3.14
C VAL A 363 8.64 10.72 2.42
N SER A 364 8.41 9.48 1.95
CA SER A 364 7.22 9.11 1.19
C SER A 364 5.92 9.40 1.93
N ASN A 365 5.90 9.23 3.25
CA ASN A 365 4.73 9.47 4.09
C ASN A 365 4.63 10.91 4.62
N SER A 366 5.49 11.84 4.16
CA SER A 366 5.44 13.23 4.62
C SER A 366 4.05 13.85 4.46
N PRO A 367 3.56 14.58 5.47
CA PRO A 367 4.23 15.02 6.68
C PRO A 367 4.03 14.08 7.88
N PHE A 368 3.38 12.93 7.66
CA PHE A 368 2.92 12.02 8.69
C PHE A 368 4.06 11.25 9.33
N ARG A 369 3.79 10.71 10.53
CA ARG A 369 4.66 9.76 11.23
C ARG A 369 4.26 8.33 10.89
N GLU A 370 5.19 7.40 11.06
CA GLU A 370 5.04 5.98 10.82
C GLU A 370 4.87 5.62 9.33
N TYR A 371 4.65 4.33 9.07
CA TYR A 371 4.74 3.70 7.75
C TYR A 371 3.78 2.52 7.66
N LYS A 372 3.73 1.84 6.52
CA LYS A 372 3.16 0.51 6.37
C LYS A 372 3.40 -0.33 7.64
N HIS A 373 2.44 -1.11 8.06
CA HIS A 373 2.36 -1.85 9.32
C HIS A 373 1.66 -1.09 10.46
N TRP A 374 1.86 0.23 10.56
CA TRP A 374 1.29 1.05 11.63
C TRP A 374 -0.06 1.65 11.24
N VAL A 375 -0.99 1.76 12.20
CA VAL A 375 -2.31 2.39 11.99
C VAL A 375 -2.32 3.90 12.33
N HIS A 376 -1.13 4.49 12.46
CA HIS A 376 -0.92 5.93 12.48
C HIS A 376 -1.08 6.50 11.06
N GLU A 377 -1.21 7.83 10.93
CA GLU A 377 -1.49 8.47 9.63
C GLU A 377 -0.54 8.00 8.52
N GLY A 378 0.77 7.92 8.78
CA GLY A 378 1.73 7.53 7.73
C GLY A 378 1.62 6.09 7.24
N GLY A 379 0.98 5.20 8.01
CA GLY A 379 0.76 3.82 7.56
C GLY A 379 -0.55 3.62 6.80
N ILE A 380 -1.56 4.46 7.04
CA ILE A 380 -2.92 4.27 6.51
C ILE A 380 -3.47 5.43 5.67
N ALA A 381 -3.00 6.66 5.85
CA ALA A 381 -3.43 7.78 5.00
C ALA A 381 -2.72 7.68 3.64
N THR A 382 -3.49 7.50 2.57
CA THR A 382 -2.98 7.23 1.23
C THR A 382 -3.63 8.17 0.21
N PRO A 383 -2.97 8.41 -0.94
CA PRO A 383 -3.59 9.18 -2.01
C PRO A 383 -4.80 8.44 -2.60
N LEU A 384 -5.85 9.20 -2.92
CA LEU A 384 -6.93 8.77 -3.80
C LEU A 384 -7.28 9.89 -4.77
N ILE A 385 -7.32 9.57 -6.07
CA ILE A 385 -7.76 10.45 -7.14
C ILE A 385 -8.94 9.77 -7.83
N ALA A 386 -10.06 10.50 -7.98
CA ALA A 386 -11.25 10.04 -8.70
C ALA A 386 -11.56 10.98 -9.86
N SER A 387 -11.76 10.45 -11.06
CA SER A 387 -12.11 11.26 -12.24
C SER A 387 -13.17 10.56 -13.08
N TRP A 388 -14.28 11.25 -13.29
CA TRP A 388 -15.39 10.79 -14.13
C TRP A 388 -16.11 12.00 -14.71
N PRO A 389 -15.79 12.44 -15.94
CA PRO A 389 -16.37 13.63 -16.53
C PRO A 389 -17.90 13.62 -16.55
N ALA A 390 -18.55 12.56 -17.08
CA ALA A 390 -20.01 12.45 -17.08
C ALA A 390 -20.63 12.30 -15.68
N GLY A 391 -19.83 11.94 -14.68
CA GLY A 391 -20.30 11.75 -13.29
C GLY A 391 -20.50 13.03 -12.51
N GLY A 392 -20.02 14.18 -13.03
CA GLY A 392 -20.17 15.48 -12.38
C GLY A 392 -19.33 15.67 -11.11
N LEU A 393 -18.19 14.99 -11.01
CA LEU A 393 -17.28 15.14 -9.89
C LEU A 393 -16.66 16.53 -9.88
N ARG A 394 -16.55 17.15 -8.70
CA ARG A 394 -15.86 18.45 -8.53
C ARG A 394 -14.36 18.24 -8.53
N ALA A 395 -13.66 18.99 -9.40
CA ALA A 395 -12.21 19.00 -9.42
C ALA A 395 -11.66 19.69 -8.16
N GLY A 396 -10.52 19.18 -7.66
CA GLY A 396 -9.80 19.73 -6.52
C GLY A 396 -9.86 18.84 -5.27
N TRP A 397 -9.45 19.42 -4.15
CA TRP A 397 -9.36 18.70 -2.88
C TRP A 397 -10.72 18.46 -2.24
N ASN A 398 -10.91 17.21 -1.76
CA ASN A 398 -11.98 16.83 -0.86
C ASN A 398 -11.36 16.32 0.45
N HIS A 399 -11.76 16.90 1.57
CA HIS A 399 -11.16 16.63 2.89
C HIS A 399 -12.01 15.66 3.74
N THR A 400 -13.16 15.21 3.22
CA THR A 400 -14.03 14.28 3.92
C THR A 400 -13.32 12.93 4.13
N PRO A 401 -13.32 12.39 5.37
CA PRO A 401 -12.64 11.13 5.64
C PRO A 401 -13.42 9.93 5.12
N TYR A 402 -12.74 9.09 4.34
CA TYR A 402 -13.23 7.82 3.81
C TYR A 402 -12.14 6.74 3.88
N GLN A 403 -12.53 5.49 3.72
CA GLN A 403 -11.62 4.34 3.77
C GLN A 403 -11.93 3.32 2.66
N LEU A 404 -11.10 2.29 2.54
CA LEU A 404 -11.21 1.28 1.46
C LEU A 404 -12.58 0.62 1.37
N THR A 405 -13.25 0.37 2.49
CA THR A 405 -14.59 -0.23 2.50
C THR A 405 -15.64 0.63 1.78
N ASP A 406 -15.37 1.93 1.61
CA ASP A 406 -16.26 2.88 0.93
C ASP A 406 -16.19 2.79 -0.61
N VAL A 407 -15.17 2.10 -1.16
CA VAL A 407 -14.98 2.01 -2.62
C VAL A 407 -16.06 1.16 -3.28
N LEU A 408 -16.37 -0.02 -2.74
CA LEU A 408 -17.41 -0.87 -3.30
C LEU A 408 -18.79 -0.16 -3.36
N PRO A 409 -19.31 0.43 -2.25
CA PRO A 409 -20.56 1.20 -2.31
C PRO A 409 -20.51 2.36 -3.31
N THR A 410 -19.37 3.02 -3.46
CA THR A 410 -19.19 4.11 -4.42
C THR A 410 -19.27 3.62 -5.87
N VAL A 411 -18.68 2.48 -6.18
CA VAL A 411 -18.76 1.85 -7.50
C VAL A 411 -20.19 1.46 -7.80
N LEU A 412 -20.90 0.83 -6.85
CA LEU A 412 -22.30 0.43 -7.05
C LEU A 412 -23.22 1.64 -7.27
N ASP A 413 -23.04 2.70 -6.49
CA ASP A 413 -23.78 3.96 -6.67
C ASP A 413 -23.50 4.59 -8.05
N ALA A 414 -22.23 4.58 -8.50
CA ALA A 414 -21.85 5.11 -9.81
C ALA A 414 -22.52 4.36 -10.98
N VAL A 415 -22.75 3.07 -10.82
CA VAL A 415 -23.43 2.24 -11.85
C VAL A 415 -24.94 2.14 -11.66
N GLY A 416 -25.50 2.84 -10.67
CA GLY A 416 -26.94 2.88 -10.38
C GLY A 416 -27.48 1.59 -9.77
N LEU A 417 -26.66 0.79 -9.14
CA LEU A 417 -27.07 -0.40 -8.40
C LEU A 417 -27.47 -0.03 -6.97
N PRO A 418 -28.45 -0.74 -6.37
CA PRO A 418 -28.89 -0.44 -5.02
C PRO A 418 -27.76 -0.62 -4.02
N GLU A 419 -27.87 0.10 -2.89
CA GLU A 419 -26.94 -0.04 -1.78
C GLU A 419 -26.72 -1.52 -1.40
N PRO A 420 -25.50 -1.89 -1.03
CA PRO A 420 -25.10 -3.28 -0.77
C PRO A 420 -25.86 -3.96 0.38
N SER A 421 -26.58 -3.22 1.22
CA SER A 421 -27.42 -3.75 2.28
C SER A 421 -28.51 -4.73 1.81
N GLY A 422 -28.76 -4.77 0.48
CA GLY A 422 -29.66 -5.73 -0.16
C GLY A 422 -28.97 -6.90 -0.85
N LEU A 423 -27.65 -6.90 -0.94
CA LEU A 423 -26.91 -8.03 -1.51
C LEU A 423 -26.75 -9.13 -0.45
N PRO A 424 -27.08 -10.39 -0.78
CA PRO A 424 -26.87 -11.48 0.15
C PRO A 424 -25.34 -11.63 0.38
N SER A 425 -24.85 -11.10 1.51
CA SER A 425 -23.50 -11.45 1.98
C SER A 425 -23.61 -12.70 2.83
N PRO A 426 -23.00 -13.81 2.41
CA PRO A 426 -23.01 -15.02 3.22
C PRO A 426 -22.17 -14.88 4.51
N VAL A 427 -21.37 -13.84 4.65
CA VAL A 427 -20.43 -13.66 5.79
C VAL A 427 -20.88 -12.57 6.78
N GLY A 428 -22.06 -11.97 6.62
CA GLY A 428 -22.49 -10.95 7.58
C GLY A 428 -23.46 -9.90 6.99
N PRO A 429 -23.58 -8.74 7.64
CA PRO A 429 -24.60 -7.74 7.32
C PRO A 429 -24.39 -6.96 5.99
N GLY A 430 -23.48 -7.37 5.14
CA GLY A 430 -23.12 -6.68 3.88
C GLY A 430 -21.92 -5.74 4.03
N PRO A 431 -21.56 -5.00 2.95
CA PRO A 431 -20.43 -4.07 2.97
C PRO A 431 -20.55 -3.01 4.06
N GLU A 432 -19.40 -2.67 4.64
CA GLU A 432 -19.28 -1.81 5.84
C GLU A 432 -19.19 -0.32 5.49
N GLY A 433 -18.94 -0.01 4.20
CA GLY A 433 -18.64 1.35 3.74
C GLY A 433 -19.87 2.14 3.29
N ARG A 434 -19.60 3.37 2.84
CA ARG A 434 -20.61 4.31 2.30
C ARG A 434 -20.12 4.89 0.98
N SER A 435 -21.06 5.23 0.07
CA SER A 435 -20.69 5.89 -1.18
C SER A 435 -20.03 7.26 -0.94
N MET A 436 -18.95 7.51 -1.64
CA MET A 436 -18.24 8.78 -1.69
C MET A 436 -18.80 9.73 -2.76
N LEU A 437 -19.70 9.24 -3.63
CA LEU A 437 -20.08 9.92 -4.86
C LEU A 437 -20.75 11.28 -4.60
N ALA A 438 -21.65 11.37 -3.61
CA ALA A 438 -22.30 12.62 -3.21
C ALA A 438 -21.26 13.66 -2.75
N ALA A 439 -20.31 13.25 -1.90
CA ALA A 439 -19.24 14.12 -1.44
C ALA A 439 -18.33 14.59 -2.60
N TRP A 440 -18.03 13.71 -3.57
CA TRP A 440 -17.26 14.08 -4.76
C TRP A 440 -18.01 15.04 -5.68
N ARG A 441 -19.35 15.02 -5.69
CA ARG A 441 -20.20 15.99 -6.38
C ARG A 441 -20.35 17.31 -5.62
N GLY A 442 -19.87 17.34 -4.37
CA GLY A 442 -19.83 18.52 -3.51
C GLY A 442 -21.06 18.72 -2.64
N ASP A 443 -21.83 17.66 -2.42
CA ASP A 443 -22.87 17.61 -1.41
C ASP A 443 -22.27 17.56 0.00
N ALA A 444 -23.04 18.00 1.00
CA ALA A 444 -22.57 17.95 2.37
C ALA A 444 -22.29 16.52 2.83
N PRO A 445 -21.10 16.22 3.37
CA PRO A 445 -20.78 14.86 3.81
C PRO A 445 -21.64 14.49 5.02
N SER A 446 -21.93 13.19 5.16
CA SER A 446 -22.48 12.65 6.40
C SER A 446 -21.47 12.79 7.53
N THR A 447 -21.86 13.41 8.65
CA THR A 447 -20.99 13.64 9.81
C THR A 447 -20.78 12.40 10.70
N ASP A 448 -21.49 11.31 10.41
CA ASP A 448 -21.59 10.11 11.27
C ASP A 448 -20.67 8.96 10.84
N HIS A 449 -19.73 9.18 9.92
CA HIS A 449 -18.84 8.13 9.44
C HIS A 449 -17.68 7.92 10.42
N THR A 450 -17.70 6.78 11.12
CA THR A 450 -16.60 6.36 12.00
C THR A 450 -15.74 5.32 11.27
N LEU A 451 -14.45 5.56 11.19
CA LEU A 451 -13.48 4.71 10.53
C LEU A 451 -12.71 3.88 11.56
N TYR A 452 -12.48 2.61 11.27
CA TYR A 452 -11.81 1.68 12.16
C TYR A 452 -10.66 0.99 11.46
N PHE A 453 -9.55 0.83 12.19
CA PHE A 453 -8.34 0.20 11.69
C PHE A 453 -7.76 -0.74 12.72
N GLU A 454 -7.25 -1.85 12.24
CA GLU A 454 -6.45 -2.80 13.02
C GLU A 454 -5.43 -3.48 12.11
N HIS A 455 -4.24 -3.68 12.62
CA HIS A 455 -3.24 -4.55 12.02
C HIS A 455 -2.28 -5.04 13.11
N GLU A 456 -2.16 -6.37 13.25
CA GLU A 456 -1.25 -7.03 14.19
C GLU A 456 -1.31 -6.48 15.62
N GLY A 457 -2.52 -6.21 16.14
CA GLY A 457 -2.75 -5.67 17.48
C GLY A 457 -2.66 -4.16 17.61
N HIS A 458 -2.18 -3.44 16.58
CA HIS A 458 -2.26 -1.99 16.51
C HIS A 458 -3.68 -1.58 16.17
N GLY A 459 -4.28 -0.67 16.93
CA GLY A 459 -5.66 -0.29 16.75
C GLY A 459 -5.85 1.22 16.55
N ALA A 460 -6.79 1.63 15.69
CA ALA A 460 -7.22 3.02 15.60
C ALA A 460 -8.71 3.16 15.29
N VAL A 461 -9.29 4.25 15.79
CA VAL A 461 -10.66 4.68 15.48
C VAL A 461 -10.65 6.18 15.22
N ARG A 462 -11.25 6.60 14.10
CA ARG A 462 -11.46 8.00 13.76
C ARG A 462 -12.95 8.31 13.75
N ALA A 463 -13.38 9.25 14.58
CA ALA A 463 -14.75 9.74 14.63
C ALA A 463 -14.75 11.27 14.50
N GLY A 464 -15.19 11.77 13.35
CA GLY A 464 -15.10 13.20 13.03
C GLY A 464 -13.65 13.70 13.06
N ARG A 465 -13.40 14.71 13.92
CA ARG A 465 -12.05 15.29 14.10
C ARG A 465 -11.12 14.47 15.00
N TRP A 466 -11.67 13.56 15.80
CA TRP A 466 -10.91 12.83 16.79
C TRP A 466 -10.40 11.49 16.25
N LYS A 467 -9.12 11.19 16.50
CA LYS A 467 -8.52 9.87 16.28
C LYS A 467 -7.92 9.37 17.57
N CYS A 468 -8.35 8.17 17.96
CA CYS A 468 -7.75 7.41 19.04
C CYS A 468 -6.96 6.27 18.41
N VAL A 469 -5.67 6.16 18.74
CA VAL A 469 -4.74 5.18 18.14
C VAL A 469 -3.86 4.57 19.20
N ARG A 470 -3.49 3.29 19.04
CA ARG A 470 -2.53 2.62 19.92
C ARG A 470 -1.60 1.69 19.17
N ARG A 471 -0.39 1.58 19.63
CA ARG A 471 0.50 0.47 19.33
C ARG A 471 0.13 -0.73 20.20
N HIS A 472 0.34 -1.94 19.70
CA HIS A 472 0.17 -3.15 20.50
C HIS A 472 1.02 -3.08 21.79
N GLY A 473 0.41 -3.41 22.93
CA GLY A 473 1.08 -3.35 24.24
C GLY A 473 1.28 -1.94 24.83
N HIS A 474 0.82 -0.88 24.14
CA HIS A 474 0.90 0.49 24.64
C HIS A 474 -0.48 1.08 24.94
N PRO A 475 -0.57 2.15 25.77
CA PRO A 475 -1.81 2.87 25.99
C PRO A 475 -2.32 3.55 24.72
N TRP A 476 -3.60 3.92 24.72
CA TRP A 476 -4.22 4.71 23.67
C TRP A 476 -3.70 6.14 23.67
N GLU A 477 -3.34 6.67 22.52
CA GLU A 477 -3.06 8.06 22.21
C GLU A 477 -4.33 8.72 21.64
N LEU A 478 -4.51 10.02 21.79
CA LEU A 478 -5.66 10.77 21.27
C LEU A 478 -5.21 12.02 20.53
N TYR A 479 -5.69 12.21 19.30
CA TYR A 479 -5.34 13.35 18.45
C TYR A 479 -6.56 14.08 17.91
N ASP A 480 -6.45 15.40 17.80
CA ASP A 480 -7.41 16.28 17.14
C ASP A 480 -6.96 16.57 15.72
N LEU A 481 -7.40 15.75 14.76
CA LEU A 481 -6.96 15.86 13.37
C LEU A 481 -7.42 17.14 12.66
N SER A 482 -8.29 17.95 13.28
CA SER A 482 -8.64 19.26 12.72
C SER A 482 -7.53 20.31 12.84
N GLY A 483 -6.53 20.07 13.68
CA GLY A 483 -5.37 20.95 13.87
C GLY A 483 -4.04 20.21 13.90
N ASP A 484 -4.06 18.90 14.10
CA ASP A 484 -2.87 18.05 14.22
C ASP A 484 -3.01 16.74 13.40
N ARG A 485 -3.00 16.89 12.07
CA ARG A 485 -3.02 15.74 11.14
C ARG A 485 -1.77 14.86 11.23
N THR A 486 -0.72 15.33 11.87
CA THR A 486 0.58 14.65 11.97
C THR A 486 0.78 13.89 13.27
N GLU A 487 -0.25 13.88 14.14
CA GLU A 487 -0.25 13.12 15.39
C GLU A 487 0.96 13.46 16.30
N THR A 488 1.19 14.76 16.51
CA THR A 488 2.36 15.25 17.26
C THR A 488 2.03 15.65 18.71
N VAL A 489 0.75 15.90 19.03
CA VAL A 489 0.30 16.36 20.35
C VAL A 489 -0.73 15.40 20.92
N ASP A 490 -0.27 14.45 21.74
CA ASP A 490 -1.16 13.51 22.42
C ASP A 490 -2.02 14.21 23.49
N LEU A 491 -3.32 14.11 23.32
CA LEU A 491 -4.34 14.69 24.21
C LEU A 491 -4.96 13.66 25.18
N ALA A 492 -4.50 12.41 25.21
CA ALA A 492 -5.10 11.32 25.97
C ALA A 492 -5.22 11.67 27.48
N ALA A 493 -4.16 12.22 28.07
CA ALA A 493 -4.16 12.64 29.46
C ALA A 493 -5.11 13.80 29.76
N ARG A 494 -5.42 14.65 28.74
CA ARG A 494 -6.32 15.81 28.88
C ARG A 494 -7.79 15.45 28.64
N ARG A 495 -8.05 14.39 27.90
CA ARG A 495 -9.39 13.96 27.49
C ARG A 495 -9.60 12.44 27.67
N PRO A 496 -9.44 11.93 28.91
CA PRO A 496 -9.66 10.50 29.19
C PRO A 496 -11.09 10.06 28.87
N ASP A 497 -12.07 10.95 28.95
CA ASP A 497 -13.45 10.72 28.56
C ASP A 497 -13.60 10.31 27.10
N LEU A 498 -12.88 10.99 26.20
CA LEU A 498 -12.88 10.65 24.77
C LEU A 498 -12.12 9.36 24.48
N VAL A 499 -11.00 9.14 25.16
CA VAL A 499 -10.23 7.89 25.04
C VAL A 499 -11.10 6.70 25.40
N GLU A 500 -11.80 6.74 26.54
CA GLU A 500 -12.72 5.70 26.98
C GLU A 500 -13.84 5.46 25.95
N ALA A 501 -14.50 6.53 25.50
CA ALA A 501 -15.62 6.43 24.56
C ALA A 501 -15.18 5.84 23.20
N LEU A 502 -14.04 6.30 22.65
CA LEU A 502 -13.54 5.88 21.34
C LEU A 502 -12.95 4.47 21.38
N SER A 503 -12.16 4.15 22.40
CA SER A 503 -11.61 2.80 22.57
C SER A 503 -12.72 1.76 22.79
N ALA A 504 -13.77 2.09 23.54
CA ALA A 504 -14.94 1.21 23.67
C ALA A 504 -15.67 1.01 22.32
N ARG A 505 -15.74 2.03 21.45
CA ARG A 505 -16.26 1.86 20.09
C ARG A 505 -15.39 0.91 19.27
N TRP A 506 -14.07 1.08 19.35
CA TRP A 506 -13.11 0.23 18.64
C TRP A 506 -13.24 -1.24 19.09
N HIS A 507 -13.31 -1.53 20.39
CA HIS A 507 -13.46 -2.91 20.91
C HIS A 507 -14.75 -3.56 20.41
N ARG A 508 -15.90 -2.86 20.44
CA ARG A 508 -17.15 -3.39 19.89
C ARG A 508 -17.07 -3.70 18.40
N TRP A 509 -16.39 -2.85 17.62
CA TRP A 509 -16.13 -3.11 16.22
C TRP A 509 -15.20 -4.31 16.04
N ALA A 510 -14.13 -4.39 16.79
CA ALA A 510 -13.15 -5.49 16.73
C ALA A 510 -13.81 -6.84 17.01
N ASP A 511 -14.63 -6.93 18.06
CA ASP A 511 -15.40 -8.12 18.39
C ASP A 511 -16.35 -8.52 17.26
N ARG A 512 -17.10 -7.55 16.71
CA ARG A 512 -18.05 -7.78 15.62
C ARG A 512 -17.37 -8.23 14.32
N CYS A 513 -16.23 -7.67 13.99
CA CYS A 513 -15.48 -7.99 12.78
C CYS A 513 -14.56 -9.21 12.91
N GLY A 514 -14.45 -9.80 14.10
CA GLY A 514 -13.66 -10.99 14.32
C GLY A 514 -12.14 -10.73 14.35
N VAL A 515 -11.74 -9.56 14.87
CA VAL A 515 -10.32 -9.27 15.14
C VAL A 515 -9.76 -10.30 16.10
N ARG A 516 -8.60 -10.87 15.77
CA ARG A 516 -7.94 -11.92 16.55
C ARG A 516 -6.81 -11.35 17.41
N GLU A 517 -6.61 -11.94 18.56
CA GLU A 517 -5.53 -11.57 19.48
C GLU A 517 -4.16 -11.85 18.88
N ARG A 518 -3.33 -10.80 18.72
CA ARG A 518 -1.98 -10.91 18.14
C ARG A 518 -1.11 -11.95 18.85
N GLN A 519 -1.10 -11.94 20.20
CA GLN A 519 -0.26 -12.86 20.98
C GLN A 519 -0.64 -14.31 20.71
N ALA A 520 -1.93 -14.63 20.63
CA ALA A 520 -2.39 -15.97 20.34
C ALA A 520 -1.95 -16.46 18.95
N ILE A 521 -1.92 -15.56 17.97
CA ILE A 521 -1.42 -15.86 16.62
C ILE A 521 0.08 -16.10 16.65
N MET A 522 0.84 -15.23 17.33
CA MET A 522 2.31 -15.34 17.43
C MET A 522 2.76 -16.61 18.13
N ASP A 523 2.08 -17.00 19.19
CA ASP A 523 2.41 -18.18 19.99
C ASP A 523 2.23 -19.50 19.21
N GLN A 524 1.42 -19.49 18.15
CA GLN A 524 1.16 -20.66 17.30
C GLN A 524 2.00 -20.70 16.02
N THR A 525 2.62 -19.57 15.64
CA THR A 525 3.43 -19.51 14.44
C THR A 525 4.84 -20.00 14.77
N PRO A 526 5.30 -21.16 14.26
CA PRO A 526 6.68 -21.62 14.51
C PRO A 526 7.67 -20.56 14.03
N SER A 527 8.68 -20.30 14.84
CA SER A 527 9.81 -19.45 14.44
C SER A 527 10.45 -20.03 13.16
N GLY A 528 10.25 -19.38 12.02
CA GLY A 528 10.71 -19.86 10.71
C GLY A 528 9.62 -20.24 9.70
N SER A 529 8.33 -20.14 10.05
CA SER A 529 7.25 -20.35 9.08
C SER A 529 7.19 -19.22 8.04
N PRO A 530 6.72 -19.48 6.79
CA PRO A 530 6.55 -18.45 5.77
C PRO A 530 5.64 -17.27 6.15
N GLY A 531 4.79 -17.43 7.19
CA GLY A 531 4.06 -16.35 7.85
C GLY A 531 4.90 -15.60 8.89
N GLY A 532 6.13 -16.05 9.17
CA GLY A 532 7.07 -15.46 10.14
C GLY A 532 7.81 -14.20 9.65
N LEU A 533 7.37 -13.56 8.59
CA LEU A 533 7.70 -12.16 8.27
C LEU A 533 6.96 -11.16 9.17
N ILE A 534 6.40 -11.60 10.27
CA ILE A 534 6.09 -10.73 11.40
C ILE A 534 7.43 -10.43 12.07
N GLN A 535 8.26 -9.64 11.41
CA GLN A 535 9.39 -9.04 12.07
C GLN A 535 8.83 -8.02 13.05
N ASP A 536 9.11 -8.25 14.32
CA ASP A 536 8.94 -7.25 15.36
C ASP A 536 9.84 -6.05 15.02
N VAL A 537 9.33 -5.14 14.17
CA VAL A 537 10.00 -3.87 13.82
C VAL A 537 10.19 -3.03 15.10
N SER A 538 9.51 -3.41 16.21
CA SER A 538 9.64 -2.80 17.53
C SER A 538 10.80 -3.35 18.35
N SER A 539 11.37 -4.53 18.02
CA SER A 539 12.40 -5.17 18.88
C SER A 539 13.84 -4.73 18.62
N THR A 540 14.11 -3.87 17.63
CA THR A 540 15.46 -3.33 17.41
C THR A 540 15.88 -2.23 18.39
N SER A 541 14.99 -1.79 19.28
CA SER A 541 15.31 -0.75 20.29
C SER A 541 15.98 -1.28 21.56
N HIS A 542 16.28 -2.58 21.69
CA HIS A 542 16.90 -3.18 22.89
C HIS A 542 18.16 -4.01 22.63
N LEU A 543 19.03 -3.60 21.73
CA LEU A 543 20.44 -3.95 21.84
C LEU A 543 21.04 -3.06 22.95
N ARG A 544 21.01 -3.55 24.19
CA ARG A 544 21.71 -2.96 25.32
C ARG A 544 23.15 -2.69 24.91
N ARG A 545 23.54 -1.42 24.93
CA ARG A 545 24.97 -1.05 24.94
C ARG A 545 25.62 -1.81 26.10
N PRO A 546 26.78 -2.46 25.90
CA PRO A 546 27.52 -2.99 27.02
C PRO A 546 27.89 -1.81 27.94
N SER A 547 27.50 -1.90 29.20
CA SER A 547 27.86 -0.93 30.23
C SER A 547 29.35 -0.82 30.27
N THR A 548 29.90 0.37 30.03
CA THR A 548 31.27 0.71 30.36
C THR A 548 31.44 0.61 31.86
N ALA A 549 31.95 -0.52 32.31
CA ALA A 549 32.47 -0.66 33.67
C ALA A 549 33.71 0.23 33.81
N ARG A 550 33.65 1.08 34.81
CA ARG A 550 34.75 1.98 35.22
C ARG A 550 36.01 1.22 35.52
N HIS A 551 37.13 1.76 35.07
CA HIS A 551 38.47 1.39 35.46
C HIS A 551 38.63 1.40 36.98
N GLY A 552 39.01 0.27 37.53
CA GLY A 552 39.69 0.14 38.81
C GLY A 552 41.09 -0.35 38.53
N SER A 553 42.05 0.49 38.83
CA SER A 553 43.48 0.22 38.80
C SER A 553 43.86 -0.87 39.80
N CYS A 554 44.64 -1.86 39.39
CA CYS A 554 45.62 -2.49 40.28
C CYS A 554 46.78 -3.08 39.45
N GLU A 555 47.95 -2.65 39.80
CA GLU A 555 49.24 -3.14 39.33
C GLU A 555 49.53 -4.57 39.82
N SER A 556 50.16 -5.43 39.10
CA SER A 556 51.56 -5.87 39.29
C SER A 556 51.89 -7.18 38.59
N THR A 557 53.09 -7.15 38.06
CA THR A 557 54.14 -8.18 37.90
C THR A 557 54.01 -9.34 36.93
N ALA A 558 54.95 -9.24 36.05
CA ALA A 558 55.54 -10.17 35.10
C ALA A 558 55.60 -11.66 35.48
N GLN A 559 55.47 -12.53 34.48
CA GLN A 559 56.51 -13.52 34.18
C GLN A 559 56.36 -14.15 32.81
N LEU A 560 57.40 -14.02 32.01
CA LEU A 560 57.70 -14.77 30.80
C LEU A 560 57.79 -16.29 31.06
N ARG A 561 57.20 -17.10 30.17
CA ARG A 561 57.89 -18.34 29.71
C ARG A 561 57.40 -18.73 28.30
N ARG A 562 58.37 -18.79 27.43
CA ARG A 562 58.34 -19.49 26.13
C ARG A 562 58.24 -21.00 26.36
N ILE A 563 57.49 -21.70 25.55
CA ILE A 563 57.87 -23.04 25.06
C ILE A 563 57.42 -23.17 23.61
N ARG A 564 58.31 -23.65 22.78
CA ARG A 564 58.18 -24.01 21.38
C ARG A 564 57.59 -25.42 21.23
N GLY A 565 56.91 -25.64 20.08
CA GLY A 565 57.06 -26.85 19.28
C GLY A 565 56.03 -27.97 19.52
N LEU A 566 55.15 -28.12 18.62
CA LEU A 566 55.10 -29.17 17.55
C LEU A 566 53.97 -28.84 16.61
#